data_ae9471626e70a82f5c398cf5142235ba
#
_entry.id   ae9471626e70a82f5c398cf5142235ba
#
_cell.length_a   1.000
_cell.length_b   1.000
_cell.length_c   1.000
_cell.angle_alpha   90.00
_cell.angle_beta   90.00
_cell.angle_gamma   90.00
#
_symmetry.space_group_name_H-M   'P 1'
#
loop_
_entity.id
_entity.type
_entity.pdbx_description
1 polymer ?
#
loop_
_entity_poly.entity_id
_entity_poly.type
_entity_poly.pdbx_seq_one_letter_code
_entity_poly.pdbx_strand_id
1 'polypeptide(L)'
;MENAVEDQLRRAGNTYRKTKRAERLPGFGQAPDFCIPDEVAPVVIIEAKITSDDGTARDKVARIKELEAQRNQHVASGRARHEVVACIDGRGFRERREDMRQMLLRLDGKVFTTASLDQLVMYTRLKEFVTTA
;
A
#
# COMPACT_ATOMS: atom_id res chain seq x y z
N MET A 1 4.22 9.63 -6.83
CA MET A 1 3.80 8.21 -6.78
C MET A 1 2.29 8.02 -6.61
N GLU A 2 1.65 8.78 -5.75
CA GLU A 2 0.20 8.65 -5.54
C GLU A 2 -0.61 8.80 -6.83
N ASN A 3 -0.28 9.79 -7.66
CA ASN A 3 -0.98 9.98 -8.94
C ASN A 3 -0.80 8.79 -9.89
N ALA A 4 0.38 8.20 -9.91
CA ALA A 4 0.65 7.03 -10.75
C ALA A 4 -0.11 5.79 -10.27
N VAL A 5 -0.23 5.62 -8.96
CA VAL A 5 -1.05 4.54 -8.37
C VAL A 5 -2.51 4.77 -8.73
N GLU A 6 -3.00 5.98 -8.56
CA GLU A 6 -4.39 6.31 -8.88
C GLU A 6 -4.72 6.05 -10.35
N ASP A 7 -3.79 6.36 -11.27
CA ASP A 7 -3.95 6.06 -12.70
C ASP A 7 -4.12 4.56 -12.93
N GLN A 8 -3.34 3.73 -12.26
CA GLN A 8 -3.46 2.27 -12.38
C GLN A 8 -4.82 1.79 -11.90
N LEU A 9 -5.30 2.32 -10.78
CA LEU A 9 -6.59 1.94 -10.22
C LEU A 9 -7.74 2.36 -11.14
N ARG A 10 -7.68 3.57 -11.69
CA ARG A 10 -8.70 4.08 -12.62
C ARG A 10 -8.76 3.27 -13.91
N ARG A 11 -7.61 2.98 -14.51
CA ARG A 11 -7.53 2.21 -15.76
C ARG A 11 -8.09 0.80 -15.59
N ALA A 12 -7.90 0.21 -14.43
CA ALA A 12 -8.43 -1.12 -14.13
C ALA A 12 -9.90 -1.08 -13.72
N GLY A 13 -10.49 0.09 -13.53
CA GLY A 13 -11.86 0.22 -13.07
C GLY A 13 -12.06 -0.15 -11.62
N ASN A 14 -11.01 -0.07 -10.80
CA ASN A 14 -11.11 -0.33 -9.37
C ASN A 14 -11.95 0.73 -8.68
N THR A 15 -12.82 0.31 -7.76
CA THR A 15 -13.44 1.21 -6.81
C THR A 15 -12.44 1.40 -5.67
N TYR A 16 -12.11 2.65 -5.34
CA TYR A 16 -11.12 2.95 -4.33
C TYR A 16 -11.44 4.24 -3.58
N ARG A 17 -10.84 4.40 -2.41
CA ARG A 17 -10.89 5.62 -1.62
C ARG A 17 -9.45 6.11 -1.43
N LYS A 18 -9.13 7.28 -1.98
CA LYS A 18 -7.89 7.98 -1.71
C LYS A 18 -8.08 8.83 -0.46
N THR A 19 -7.30 8.60 0.58
CA THR A 19 -7.46 9.29 1.85
C THR A 19 -6.81 10.66 1.82
N LYS A 20 -7.25 11.54 2.71
CA LYS A 20 -6.69 12.87 2.88
C LYS A 20 -5.50 12.83 3.83
N ARG A 21 -4.61 13.81 3.70
CA ARG A 21 -3.46 13.95 4.60
C ARG A 21 -3.94 14.03 6.05
N ALA A 22 -3.28 13.26 6.93
CA ALA A 22 -3.58 13.20 8.36
C ALA A 22 -4.99 12.71 8.71
N GLU A 23 -5.70 12.13 7.76
CA GLU A 23 -6.99 11.51 8.02
C GLU A 23 -6.82 10.30 8.94
N ARG A 24 -7.80 10.06 9.82
CA ARG A 24 -7.80 8.89 10.71
C ARG A 24 -8.98 7.99 10.39
N LEU A 25 -8.73 6.69 10.40
CA LEU A 25 -9.76 5.67 10.13
C LEU A 25 -9.79 4.66 11.26
N PRO A 26 -10.99 4.16 11.65
CA PRO A 26 -11.10 3.11 12.66
C PRO A 26 -10.28 1.88 12.28
N GLY A 27 -9.51 1.36 13.23
CA GLY A 27 -8.67 0.18 13.03
C GLY A 27 -7.28 0.48 12.49
N PHE A 28 -7.03 1.68 11.98
CA PHE A 28 -5.73 2.07 11.41
C PHE A 28 -5.04 3.21 12.14
N GLY A 29 -5.80 4.00 12.94
CA GLY A 29 -5.29 5.26 13.44
C GLY A 29 -5.12 6.22 12.28
N GLN A 30 -3.89 6.54 11.88
CA GLN A 30 -3.63 7.27 10.65
C GLN A 30 -4.02 6.41 9.45
N ALA A 31 -4.78 6.97 8.52
CA ALA A 31 -5.28 6.25 7.35
C ALA A 31 -4.14 5.88 6.40
N PRO A 32 -4.18 4.67 5.78
CA PRO A 32 -3.33 4.38 4.64
C PRO A 32 -3.71 5.28 3.45
N ASP A 33 -2.78 5.47 2.51
CA ASP A 33 -3.02 6.39 1.38
C ASP A 33 -4.21 5.99 0.51
N PHE A 34 -4.41 4.69 0.30
CA PHE A 34 -5.54 4.16 -0.47
C PHE A 34 -6.17 2.98 0.24
N CYS A 35 -7.50 2.90 0.19
CA CYS A 35 -8.29 1.78 0.68
C CYS A 35 -9.17 1.25 -0.47
N ILE A 36 -9.12 -0.03 -0.75
CA ILE A 36 -9.86 -0.67 -1.84
C ILE A 36 -10.69 -1.82 -1.27
N PRO A 37 -11.97 -1.89 -1.52
CA PRO A 37 -12.78 -1.01 -2.36
C PRO A 37 -13.12 0.32 -1.70
N ASP A 38 -13.10 0.41 -0.37
CA ASP A 38 -13.40 1.60 0.39
C ASP A 38 -12.77 1.51 1.79
N GLU A 39 -13.03 2.52 2.63
CA GLU A 39 -12.46 2.62 3.98
C GLU A 39 -13.22 1.81 5.04
N VAL A 40 -14.42 1.32 4.73
CA VAL A 40 -15.26 0.62 5.71
C VAL A 40 -14.78 -0.82 5.92
N ALA A 41 -14.54 -1.53 4.83
CA ALA A 41 -14.04 -2.91 4.87
C ALA A 41 -12.99 -3.10 3.77
N PRO A 42 -11.80 -2.49 3.92
CA PRO A 42 -10.79 -2.57 2.89
C PRO A 42 -10.24 -3.99 2.74
N VAL A 43 -10.06 -4.40 1.50
CA VAL A 43 -9.45 -5.69 1.12
C VAL A 43 -8.00 -5.49 0.75
N VAL A 44 -7.67 -4.33 0.18
CA VAL A 44 -6.30 -3.92 -0.12
C VAL A 44 -6.09 -2.51 0.42
N ILE A 45 -4.97 -2.30 1.09
CA ILE A 45 -4.52 -0.95 1.46
C ILE A 45 -3.17 -0.70 0.82
N ILE A 46 -2.95 0.53 0.36
CA ILE A 46 -1.73 0.92 -0.34
C ILE A 46 -1.11 2.13 0.34
N GLU A 47 0.20 2.04 0.56
CA GLU A 47 1.04 3.17 0.94
C GLU A 47 1.92 3.52 -0.25
N ALA A 48 1.97 4.80 -0.62
CA ALA A 48 2.68 5.26 -1.80
C ALA A 48 3.61 6.43 -1.46
N LYS A 49 4.86 6.38 -1.96
CA LYS A 49 5.82 7.46 -1.78
C LYS A 49 6.96 7.34 -2.77
N ILE A 50 7.36 8.47 -3.34
CA ILE A 50 8.62 8.59 -4.05
C ILE A 50 9.44 9.67 -3.35
N THR A 51 10.69 9.38 -3.00
CA THR A 51 11.53 10.35 -2.31
C THR A 51 13.01 10.04 -2.49
N SER A 52 13.83 11.10 -2.56
CA SER A 52 15.29 10.98 -2.49
C SER A 52 15.80 11.15 -1.05
N ASP A 53 14.95 11.56 -0.12
CA ASP A 53 15.31 11.85 1.26
C ASP A 53 15.29 10.60 2.13
N ASP A 54 16.41 10.30 2.79
CA ASP A 54 16.56 9.13 3.65
C ASP A 54 15.61 9.15 4.85
N GLY A 55 15.46 10.30 5.49
CA GLY A 55 14.57 10.42 6.65
C GLY A 55 13.11 10.17 6.30
N THR A 56 12.66 10.73 5.17
CA THR A 56 11.31 10.51 4.67
C THR A 56 11.08 9.03 4.32
N ALA A 57 12.07 8.39 3.66
CA ALA A 57 11.99 6.98 3.33
C ALA A 57 11.92 6.11 4.59
N ARG A 58 12.77 6.41 5.58
CA ARG A 58 12.78 5.69 6.87
C ARG A 58 11.41 5.76 7.55
N ASP A 59 10.81 6.94 7.59
CA ASP A 59 9.52 7.14 8.24
C ASP A 59 8.42 6.37 7.52
N LYS A 60 8.46 6.34 6.19
CA LYS A 60 7.49 5.59 5.39
C LYS A 60 7.64 4.08 5.58
N VAL A 61 8.88 3.58 5.63
CA VAL A 61 9.14 2.16 5.93
C VAL A 61 8.55 1.79 7.28
N ALA A 62 8.77 2.61 8.30
CA ALA A 62 8.21 2.38 9.64
C ALA A 62 6.68 2.34 9.59
N ARG A 63 6.06 3.23 8.82
CA ARG A 63 4.61 3.26 8.65
C ARG A 63 4.08 1.99 7.97
N ILE A 64 4.77 1.53 6.92
CA ILE A 64 4.39 0.31 6.21
C ILE A 64 4.48 -0.92 7.13
N LYS A 65 5.54 -1.00 7.93
CA LYS A 65 5.70 -2.09 8.92
C LYS A 65 4.59 -2.05 9.98
N GLU A 66 4.21 -0.86 10.41
CA GLU A 66 3.10 -0.69 11.35
C GLU A 66 1.77 -1.19 10.77
N LEU A 67 1.48 -0.85 9.51
CA LEU A 67 0.28 -1.32 8.82
C LEU A 67 0.24 -2.84 8.71
N GLU A 68 1.37 -3.46 8.42
CA GLU A 68 1.46 -4.91 8.37
C GLU A 68 1.22 -5.53 9.75
N ALA A 69 1.78 -4.96 10.80
CA ALA A 69 1.54 -5.42 12.17
C ALA A 69 0.07 -5.28 12.57
N GLN A 70 -0.57 -4.17 12.20
CA GLN A 70 -2.00 -3.96 12.44
C GLN A 70 -2.85 -5.00 11.69
N ARG A 71 -2.49 -5.32 10.44
CA ARG A 71 -3.15 -6.37 9.68
C ARG A 71 -3.11 -7.70 10.45
N ASN A 72 -1.95 -8.07 10.97
CA ASN A 72 -1.78 -9.31 11.69
C ASN A 72 -2.61 -9.32 12.99
N GLN A 73 -2.72 -8.19 13.67
CA GLN A 73 -3.58 -8.05 14.85
C GLN A 73 -5.06 -8.19 14.48
N HIS A 74 -5.49 -7.62 13.36
CA HIS A 74 -6.86 -7.76 12.88
C HIS A 74 -7.20 -9.22 12.59
N VAL A 75 -6.29 -9.96 11.97
CA VAL A 75 -6.47 -11.40 11.69
C VAL A 75 -6.54 -12.18 13.00
N ALA A 76 -5.66 -11.90 13.94
CA ALA A 76 -5.66 -12.55 15.27
C ALA A 76 -6.96 -12.29 16.04
N SER A 77 -7.63 -11.16 15.78
CA SER A 77 -8.92 -10.80 16.39
C SER A 77 -10.12 -11.38 15.64
N GLY A 78 -9.90 -12.21 14.63
CA GLY A 78 -10.96 -12.83 13.84
C GLY A 78 -11.47 -12.00 12.67
N ARG A 79 -10.84 -10.87 12.36
CA ARG A 79 -11.20 -10.07 11.18
C ARG A 79 -10.60 -10.68 9.93
N ALA A 80 -11.25 -10.41 8.78
CA ALA A 80 -10.73 -10.83 7.48
C ALA A 80 -9.38 -10.17 7.21
N ARG A 81 -8.47 -10.94 6.60
CA ARG A 81 -7.15 -10.44 6.23
C ARG A 81 -7.24 -9.51 5.04
N HIS A 82 -6.74 -8.29 5.17
CA HIS A 82 -6.53 -7.38 4.05
C HIS A 82 -5.07 -7.46 3.59
N GLU A 83 -4.84 -7.10 2.33
CA GLU A 83 -3.50 -7.09 1.73
C GLU A 83 -2.87 -5.71 1.95
N VAL A 84 -1.61 -5.69 2.35
CA VAL A 84 -0.83 -4.44 2.50
C VAL A 84 0.13 -4.36 1.32
N VAL A 85 0.05 -3.26 0.57
CA VAL A 85 0.84 -3.05 -0.63
C VAL A 85 1.65 -1.75 -0.49
N ALA A 86 2.92 -1.80 -0.87
CA ALA A 86 3.79 -0.62 -0.90
C ALA A 86 4.13 -0.27 -2.35
N CYS A 87 3.91 0.99 -2.73
CA CYS A 87 4.30 1.53 -4.02
C CYS A 87 5.32 2.64 -3.74
N ILE A 88 6.60 2.30 -3.80
CA ILE A 88 7.68 3.17 -3.33
C ILE A 88 8.83 3.22 -4.33
N ASP A 89 9.44 4.38 -4.47
CA ASP A 89 10.61 4.55 -5.32
C ASP A 89 11.42 5.76 -4.87
N GLY A 90 12.56 5.94 -5.52
CA GLY A 90 13.48 7.01 -5.26
C GLY A 90 14.71 6.56 -4.49
N ARG A 91 15.75 7.39 -4.55
CA ARG A 91 17.05 7.08 -3.95
C ARG A 91 16.95 6.80 -2.44
N GLY A 92 16.08 7.52 -1.73
CA GLY A 92 15.89 7.32 -0.30
C GLY A 92 15.51 5.89 0.06
N PHE A 93 14.67 5.26 -0.74
CA PHE A 93 14.30 3.85 -0.54
C PHE A 93 15.37 2.90 -1.07
N ARG A 94 15.93 3.19 -2.25
CA ARG A 94 16.89 2.28 -2.90
C ARG A 94 18.17 2.08 -2.07
N GLU A 95 18.58 3.07 -1.30
CA GLU A 95 19.75 2.97 -0.43
C GLU A 95 19.47 2.15 0.84
N ARG A 96 18.21 1.92 1.18
CA ARG A 96 17.79 1.16 2.36
C ARG A 96 17.50 -0.30 2.01
N ARG A 97 18.53 -1.00 1.55
CA ARG A 97 18.39 -2.38 1.01
C ARG A 97 17.81 -3.37 2.00
N GLU A 98 18.21 -3.30 3.27
CA GLU A 98 17.70 -4.22 4.28
C GLU A 98 16.23 -3.95 4.58
N ASP A 99 15.82 -2.68 4.65
CA ASP A 99 14.43 -2.33 4.81
C ASP A 99 13.60 -2.81 3.62
N MET A 100 14.11 -2.67 2.40
CA MET A 100 13.43 -3.16 1.19
C MET A 100 13.26 -4.67 1.25
N ARG A 101 14.29 -5.39 1.66
CA ARG A 101 14.23 -6.85 1.81
C ARG A 101 13.18 -7.26 2.84
N GLN A 102 13.16 -6.59 3.99
CA GLN A 102 12.19 -6.87 5.04
C GLN A 102 10.76 -6.61 4.58
N MET A 103 10.53 -5.50 3.86
CA MET A 103 9.21 -5.20 3.33
C MET A 103 8.74 -6.26 2.33
N LEU A 104 9.62 -6.71 1.43
CA LEU A 104 9.28 -7.78 0.49
C LEU A 104 8.84 -9.05 1.22
N LEU A 105 9.52 -9.42 2.29
CA LEU A 105 9.18 -10.60 3.08
C LEU A 105 7.86 -10.40 3.84
N ARG A 106 7.72 -9.27 4.52
CA ARG A 106 6.56 -8.99 5.38
C ARG A 106 5.28 -8.76 4.59
N LEU A 107 5.39 -8.21 3.38
CA LEU A 107 4.26 -7.92 2.50
C LEU A 107 4.02 -9.00 1.44
N ASP A 108 4.63 -10.16 1.60
CA ASP A 108 4.50 -11.27 0.65
C ASP A 108 4.83 -10.86 -0.79
N GLY A 109 5.87 -10.04 -0.95
CA GLY A 109 6.31 -9.55 -2.26
C GLY A 109 5.50 -8.40 -2.83
N LYS A 110 4.52 -7.86 -2.11
CA LYS A 110 3.63 -6.80 -2.62
C LYS A 110 4.28 -5.43 -2.48
N VAL A 111 5.45 -5.26 -3.08
CA VAL A 111 6.20 -4.01 -3.14
C VAL A 111 6.46 -3.68 -4.61
N PHE A 112 6.01 -2.51 -5.04
CA PHE A 112 6.12 -2.08 -6.43
C PHE A 112 6.90 -0.77 -6.50
N THR A 113 7.71 -0.64 -7.56
CA THR A 113 8.43 0.59 -7.88
C THR A 113 7.83 1.19 -9.15
N THR A 114 8.35 2.33 -9.59
CA THR A 114 7.93 2.95 -10.85
C THR A 114 8.06 1.96 -12.02
N ALA A 115 9.13 1.16 -12.02
CA ALA A 115 9.40 0.20 -13.09
C ALA A 115 8.42 -0.98 -13.11
N SER A 116 7.80 -1.33 -11.99
CA SER A 116 6.89 -2.48 -11.87
C SER A 116 5.44 -2.08 -11.61
N LEU A 117 5.13 -0.79 -11.61
CA LEU A 117 3.81 -0.30 -11.24
C LEU A 117 2.69 -0.79 -12.17
N ASP A 118 3.00 -1.06 -13.42
CA ASP A 118 2.06 -1.63 -14.38
C ASP A 118 1.60 -3.06 -14.00
N GLN A 119 2.29 -3.69 -13.07
CA GLN A 119 1.95 -5.02 -12.57
C GLN A 119 1.11 -4.97 -11.28
N LEU A 120 0.84 -3.78 -10.75
CA LEU A 120 0.17 -3.58 -9.46
C LEU A 120 -1.16 -4.34 -9.37
N VAL A 121 -2.01 -4.21 -10.36
CA VAL A 121 -3.35 -4.81 -10.33
C VAL A 121 -3.29 -6.33 -10.46
N MET A 122 -2.49 -6.85 -11.39
CA MET A 122 -2.45 -8.27 -11.70
C MET A 122 -1.81 -9.13 -10.60
N TYR A 123 -0.86 -8.57 -9.86
CA TYR A 123 -0.12 -9.32 -8.84
C TYR A 123 -0.59 -9.03 -7.41
N THR A 124 -1.77 -8.42 -7.25
CA THR A 124 -2.39 -8.16 -5.95
C THR A 124 -3.86 -8.57 -6.00
N ARG A 125 -4.54 -8.47 -4.85
CA ARG A 125 -5.99 -8.71 -4.78
C ARG A 125 -6.80 -7.61 -5.48
N LEU A 126 -6.15 -6.55 -5.98
CA LEU A 126 -6.82 -5.54 -6.79
C LEU A 126 -7.50 -6.14 -8.02
N LYS A 127 -6.98 -7.24 -8.56
CA LYS A 127 -7.59 -7.94 -9.70
C LYS A 127 -9.00 -8.43 -9.40
N GLU A 128 -9.37 -8.60 -8.13
CA GLU A 128 -10.71 -9.01 -7.72
C GLU A 128 -11.74 -7.89 -7.92
N PHE A 129 -11.29 -6.65 -8.09
CA PHE A 129 -12.13 -5.47 -8.18
C PHE A 129 -12.06 -4.78 -9.54
N VAL A 130 -11.53 -5.47 -10.56
CA VAL A 130 -11.47 -4.95 -11.92
C VAL A 130 -12.86 -4.92 -12.51
N THR A 131 -13.25 -3.75 -13.03
CA THR A 131 -14.52 -3.61 -13.75
C THR A 131 -14.27 -3.88 -15.23
N THR A 132 -14.93 -4.90 -15.77
CA THR A 132 -14.95 -5.15 -17.20
C THR A 132 -16.11 -4.37 -17.81
N ALA A 133 -15.76 -3.42 -18.66
CA ALA A 133 -16.78 -2.64 -19.38
C ALA A 133 -17.39 -3.49 -20.48
#